data_77e8dfcac0b83730de65f53fc70b89e2
#
_entry.id   77e8dfcac0b83730de65f53fc70b89e2
#
_cell.length_a   1.000
_cell.length_b   1.000
_cell.length_c   1.000
_cell.angle_alpha   90.00
_cell.angle_beta   90.00
_cell.angle_gamma   90.00
#
_symmetry.space_group_name_H-M   'P 1'
#
loop_
_entity.id
_entity.type
_entity.pdbx_description
1 polymer ?
#
loop_
_entity_poly.entity_id
_entity_poly.type
_entity_poly.pdbx_seq_one_letter_code
_entity_poly.pdbx_strand_id
1 'polypeptide(L)' 'MAEDYSKRPQRTQIMTLKEVAKYLGVHSMTVYRLLKEKKLPGFKVGGQWRTKKEVLDNYLLREIDKSPQEFKKK' A
#
# COMPACT_ATOMS: atom_id res chain seq x y z
N MET A 1 11.59 -18.27 -13.77
CA MET A 1 11.85 -17.67 -13.18
C MET A 1 11.50 -16.37 -12.62
N ALA A 2 12.05 -16.02 -11.58
CA ALA A 2 11.68 -14.85 -10.89
C ALA A 2 11.85 -13.60 -11.69
N GLU A 3 12.74 -13.63 -12.59
CA GLU A 3 13.00 -12.44 -13.35
C GLU A 3 11.84 -12.03 -14.20
N ASP A 4 10.88 -12.90 -14.38
CA ASP A 4 9.76 -12.53 -15.20
C ASP A 4 8.83 -11.56 -14.55
N TYR A 5 9.03 -11.30 -13.26
CA TYR A 5 8.16 -10.36 -12.60
C TYR A 5 8.13 -9.01 -13.27
N SER A 6 9.25 -8.56 -13.77
CA SER A 6 9.26 -7.25 -14.36
C SER A 6 8.49 -7.19 -15.65
N LYS A 7 8.20 -8.33 -16.23
CA LYS A 7 7.46 -8.34 -17.47
C LYS A 7 6.01 -8.66 -17.28
N ARG A 8 5.59 -8.90 -16.05
CA ARG A 8 4.21 -9.25 -15.82
C ARG A 8 3.33 -8.04 -15.80
N PRO A 9 2.04 -8.24 -16.00
CA PRO A 9 1.11 -7.12 -15.91
C PRO A 9 1.20 -6.45 -14.57
N GLN A 10 0.98 -5.16 -14.56
CA GLN A 10 1.12 -4.40 -13.35
C GLN A 10 0.02 -4.61 -12.34
N ARG A 11 -1.07 -5.22 -12.74
CA ARG A 11 -2.18 -5.38 -11.81
C ARG A 11 -1.84 -6.25 -10.61
N THR A 12 -0.75 -7.04 -10.71
CA THR A 12 -0.37 -7.87 -9.58
C THR A 12 0.90 -7.35 -8.93
N GLN A 13 1.20 -6.09 -9.12
CA GLN A 13 2.41 -5.53 -8.59
C GLN A 13 2.43 -5.54 -7.07
N ILE A 14 3.56 -5.92 -6.51
CA ILE A 14 3.76 -5.92 -5.07
C ILE A 14 4.64 -4.73 -4.72
N MET A 15 4.23 -3.97 -3.74
CA MET A 15 4.93 -2.75 -3.35
C MET A 15 5.62 -2.93 -2.02
N THR A 16 6.79 -2.35 -1.89
CA THR A 16 7.51 -2.35 -0.63
C THR A 16 6.94 -1.26 0.26
N LEU A 17 7.34 -1.28 1.52
CA LEU A 17 6.89 -0.28 2.47
C LEU A 17 7.25 1.12 1.97
N LYS A 18 8.46 1.28 1.47
CA LYS A 18 8.89 2.58 0.97
C LYS A 18 8.09 3.01 -0.24
N GLU A 19 7.76 2.08 -1.10
CA GLU A 19 6.99 2.40 -2.28
C GLU A 19 5.59 2.82 -1.91
N VAL A 20 5.01 2.18 -0.92
CA VAL A 20 3.69 2.54 -0.45
C VAL A 20 3.72 3.94 0.15
N ALA A 21 4.76 4.23 0.93
CA ALA A 21 4.89 5.54 1.55
C ALA A 21 4.98 6.62 0.48
N LYS A 22 5.75 6.36 -0.55
CA LYS A 22 5.90 7.32 -1.62
C LYS A 22 4.59 7.48 -2.39
N TYR A 23 3.91 6.38 -2.63
CA TYR A 23 2.66 6.39 -3.34
C TYR A 23 1.60 7.20 -2.60
N LEU A 24 1.58 7.08 -1.28
CA LEU A 24 0.60 7.78 -0.46
C LEU A 24 1.04 9.17 -0.04
N GLY A 25 2.30 9.47 -0.23
CA GLY A 25 2.82 10.78 0.14
C GLY A 25 2.99 10.96 1.64
N VAL A 26 3.34 9.89 2.35
CA VAL A 26 3.57 9.95 3.78
C VAL A 26 4.91 9.31 4.10
N HIS A 27 5.33 9.44 5.35
CA HIS A 27 6.58 8.83 5.77
C HIS A 27 6.44 7.32 5.90
N SER A 28 7.50 6.61 5.66
CA SER A 28 7.46 5.16 5.75
C SER A 28 7.14 4.71 7.18
N MET A 29 7.52 5.49 8.17
CA MET A 29 7.17 5.15 9.54
C MET A 29 5.67 5.14 9.75
N THR A 30 4.99 6.05 9.08
CA THR A 30 3.54 6.12 9.18
C THR A 30 2.92 4.88 8.55
N VAL A 31 3.44 4.46 7.40
CA VAL A 31 2.94 3.27 6.74
C VAL A 31 3.17 2.06 7.62
N TYR A 32 4.37 1.97 8.20
CA TYR A 32 4.70 0.86 9.07
C TYR A 32 3.70 0.76 10.23
N ARG A 33 3.40 1.88 10.86
CA ARG A 33 2.46 1.88 11.96
C ARG A 33 1.08 1.47 11.51
N LEU A 34 0.63 1.99 10.37
CA LEU A 34 -0.69 1.64 9.87
C LEU A 34 -0.79 0.15 9.54
N LEU A 35 0.29 -0.42 9.02
CA LEU A 35 0.28 -1.84 8.71
C LEU A 35 0.25 -2.66 9.99
N LYS A 36 0.99 -2.23 10.99
CA LYS A 36 1.00 -2.95 12.26
C LYS A 36 -0.35 -2.88 12.94
N GLU A 37 -1.03 -1.77 12.82
CA GLU A 37 -2.33 -1.60 13.44
C GLU A 37 -3.46 -2.14 12.59
N LYS A 38 -3.10 -2.75 11.47
CA LYS A 38 -4.08 -3.34 10.57
C LYS A 38 -5.06 -2.33 10.01
N LYS A 39 -4.63 -1.09 9.89
CA LYS A 39 -5.44 -0.07 9.28
C LYS A 39 -5.14 0.08 7.80
N LEU A 40 -4.13 -0.61 7.32
CA LEU A 40 -3.76 -0.58 5.92
C LEU A 40 -3.53 -2.02 5.49
N PRO A 41 -4.04 -2.44 4.33
CA PRO A 41 -3.86 -3.83 3.90
C PRO A 41 -2.42 -4.10 3.53
N GLY A 42 -1.88 -5.18 4.05
CA GLY A 42 -0.52 -5.57 3.77
C GLY A 42 -0.21 -6.91 4.39
N PHE A 43 0.95 -7.42 4.10
CA PHE A 43 1.36 -8.70 4.64
C PHE A 43 2.88 -8.71 4.79
N LYS A 44 3.38 -9.62 5.58
CA LYS A 44 4.79 -9.73 5.82
C LYS A 44 5.40 -10.89 5.07
N VAL A 45 6.49 -10.63 4.40
CA VAL A 45 7.21 -11.66 3.68
C VAL A 45 8.66 -11.59 4.14
N GLY A 46 9.14 -12.64 4.78
CA GLY A 46 10.52 -12.66 5.22
C GLY A 46 10.85 -11.53 6.17
N GLY A 47 9.90 -11.13 7.00
CA GLY A 47 10.17 -10.08 7.96
C GLY A 47 9.97 -8.68 7.40
N GLN A 48 9.55 -8.55 6.17
CA GLN A 48 9.37 -7.25 5.58
C GLN A 48 7.95 -7.06 5.09
N TRP A 49 7.44 -5.86 5.25
CA TRP A 49 6.08 -5.58 4.83
C TRP A 49 5.98 -5.40 3.33
N ARG A 50 4.90 -5.92 2.78
CA ARG A 50 4.60 -5.77 1.35
C ARG A 50 3.12 -5.52 1.20
N THR A 51 2.75 -4.85 0.12
CA THR A 51 1.34 -4.55 -0.13
C THR A 51 1.07 -4.77 -1.61
N LYS A 52 -0.08 -5.35 -1.91
CA LYS A 52 -0.45 -5.56 -3.28
C LYS A 52 -1.10 -4.28 -3.78
N LYS A 53 -0.60 -3.75 -4.87
CA LYS A 53 -1.09 -2.47 -5.36
C LYS A 53 -2.59 -2.47 -5.61
N GLU A 54 -3.08 -3.53 -6.19
CA GLU A 54 -4.50 -3.62 -6.48
C GLU A 54 -5.35 -3.55 -5.20
N VAL A 55 -4.90 -4.24 -4.17
CA VAL A 55 -5.62 -4.24 -2.91
C VAL A 55 -5.53 -2.87 -2.25
N LEU A 56 -4.38 -2.25 -2.34
CA LEU A 56 -4.20 -0.93 -1.77
C LEU A 56 -5.10 0.08 -2.46
N ASP A 57 -5.19 0.02 -3.77
CA ASP A 57 -6.02 0.95 -4.51
C ASP A 57 -7.50 0.78 -4.13
N ASN A 58 -7.94 -0.45 -3.98
CA ASN A 58 -9.31 -0.69 -3.59
C ASN A 58 -9.59 -0.16 -2.18
N TYR A 59 -8.62 -0.33 -1.30
CA TYR A 59 -8.75 0.18 0.05
C TYR A 59 -8.88 1.71 0.03
N LEU A 60 -8.06 2.36 -0.77
CA LEU A 60 -8.10 3.81 -0.84
C LEU A 60 -9.43 4.31 -1.39
N LEU A 61 -9.97 3.62 -2.37
CA LEU A 61 -11.25 4.01 -2.91
C LEU A 61 -12.34 3.96 -1.86
N ARG A 62 -12.31 2.93 -1.03
CA ARG A 62 -13.30 2.81 0.02
C ARG A 62 -13.13 3.88 1.08
N GLU A 63 -11.88 4.23 1.40
CA GLU A 63 -11.64 5.25 2.41
C GLU A 63 -12.08 6.61 1.92
N ILE A 64 -11.83 6.91 0.68
CA ILE A 64 -12.25 8.17 0.11
C ILE A 64 -13.77 8.28 0.16
N ASP A 65 -14.45 7.19 -0.16
CA ASP A 65 -15.88 7.19 -0.17
C ASP A 65 -16.47 7.40 1.23
N LYS A 66 -15.79 6.84 2.22
CA LYS A 66 -16.29 6.93 3.59
C LYS A 66 -16.05 8.27 4.22
N SER A 67 -14.90 8.87 3.99
CA SER A 67 -14.52 10.09 4.66
C SER A 67 -13.81 11.05 3.74
N PRO A 68 -14.48 11.51 2.73
CA PRO A 68 -13.83 12.37 1.76
C PRO A 68 -13.28 13.65 2.35
N GLN A 69 -13.93 14.19 3.35
CA GLN A 69 -13.45 15.45 3.88
C GLN A 69 -12.15 15.30 4.65
N GLU A 70 -11.82 14.12 5.11
CA GLU A 70 -10.57 13.96 5.80
C GLU A 70 -9.39 14.13 4.90
N PHE A 71 -9.51 13.78 3.65
CA PHE A 71 -8.44 13.95 2.72
C PHE A 71 -8.24 15.42 2.37
N LYS A 72 -9.29 16.19 2.35
CA LYS A 72 -9.13 17.55 2.04
C LYS A 72 -8.50 18.31 3.14
N LYS A 73 -8.69 17.87 4.33
CA LYS A 73 -8.10 18.53 5.37
C LYS A 73 -6.72 18.58 5.37
N LYS A 74 -6.08 18.10 5.04
CA LYS A 74 -4.79 18.15 5.12
C LYS A 74 -4.22 18.72 4.89
#